data_1e7c3a160acde5f5a362addd4c9ad797
#
_entry.id   1e7c3a160acde5f5a362addd4c9ad797
#
_cell.length_a   1.000
_cell.length_b   1.000
_cell.length_c   1.000
_cell.angle_alpha   90.00
_cell.angle_beta   90.00
_cell.angle_gamma   90.00
#
_symmetry.space_group_name_H-M   'P 1'
#
loop_
_entity.id
_entity.type
_entity.pdbx_description
1 polymer ?
#
loop_
_entity_poly.entity_id
_entity_poly.type
_entity_poly.pdbx_seq_one_letter_code
_entity_poly.pdbx_strand_id
1 'polypeptide(L)'
;MLDVSVIIVNYNTKELTYNCLKSVFEMTKNIRFEVIVSDNGSTDGSIEMIKKDFPSVILIENNSNLGFGSANNRGLDVAKGKYIFYLNSDTILLNNAIKIFYDYWESSSDKDCIGALGGILLNEYGNTIHSGGNLPSYDDILRYQKAIYFVHRRNSLLKKLHMNWFYQLCSNFRAKNDIENVQEGEIGYITGADLFLLNNENARFDENYFLYYEETDLEFKLFEKNLKRLLINGPKIVHLTRKNNKGFNITSFSTIHCQISSIIYTSKNLKKDTSELMEVIKSDWELPYVNEIIEKIDKDKLISLLNVANKVC
;
A
#
# COMPACT_ATOMS: atom_id res chain seq x y z
N MET A 1 -17.41 -21.09 -12.50
CA MET A 1 -17.17 -20.02 -11.51
C MET A 1 -15.67 -19.73 -11.52
N LEU A 2 -15.23 -18.48 -11.48
CA LEU A 2 -13.82 -18.13 -11.39
C LEU A 2 -13.33 -18.36 -9.96
N ASP A 3 -12.05 -18.77 -9.84
CA ASP A 3 -11.47 -19.07 -8.53
C ASP A 3 -10.88 -17.79 -7.93
N VAL A 4 -10.18 -16.97 -8.72
CA VAL A 4 -9.51 -15.74 -8.25
C VAL A 4 -9.73 -14.57 -9.22
N SER A 5 -10.03 -13.38 -8.68
CA SER A 5 -9.91 -12.10 -9.39
C SER A 5 -8.66 -11.39 -8.88
N VAL A 6 -7.70 -11.15 -9.78
CA VAL A 6 -6.50 -10.37 -9.51
C VAL A 6 -6.82 -8.91 -9.81
N ILE A 7 -6.69 -8.03 -8.83
CA ILE A 7 -6.97 -6.60 -8.96
C ILE A 7 -5.65 -5.83 -8.82
N ILE A 8 -5.35 -5.02 -9.83
CA ILE A 8 -4.13 -4.22 -9.91
C ILE A 8 -4.51 -2.76 -10.11
N VAL A 9 -4.00 -1.88 -9.26
CA VAL A 9 -4.14 -0.43 -9.45
C VAL A 9 -2.94 0.09 -10.22
N ASN A 10 -3.19 0.83 -11.29
CA ASN A 10 -2.16 1.50 -12.08
C ASN A 10 -2.29 3.02 -11.99
N TYR A 11 -1.16 3.71 -11.80
CA TYR A 11 -1.06 5.16 -11.91
C TYR A 11 0.33 5.57 -12.40
N ASN A 12 0.47 5.86 -13.69
CA ASN A 12 1.73 6.27 -14.33
C ASN A 12 2.89 5.30 -14.03
N THR A 13 2.64 3.99 -14.19
CA THR A 13 3.62 2.91 -13.95
C THR A 13 3.68 1.93 -15.12
N LYS A 14 3.62 2.41 -16.36
CA LYS A 14 3.52 1.60 -17.59
C LYS A 14 4.43 0.37 -17.61
N GLU A 15 5.74 0.58 -17.45
CA GLU A 15 6.73 -0.50 -17.54
C GLU A 15 6.60 -1.52 -16.38
N LEU A 16 6.31 -1.03 -15.18
CA LEU A 16 6.11 -1.88 -14.00
C LEU A 16 4.84 -2.72 -14.19
N THR A 17 3.74 -2.06 -14.59
CA THR A 17 2.46 -2.72 -14.84
C THR A 17 2.57 -3.76 -15.96
N TYR A 18 3.32 -3.47 -17.04
CA TYR A 18 3.59 -4.44 -18.10
C TYR A 18 4.26 -5.70 -17.54
N ASN A 19 5.34 -5.54 -16.75
CA ASN A 19 6.09 -6.65 -16.18
C ASN A 19 5.26 -7.43 -15.16
N CYS A 20 4.47 -6.75 -14.34
CA CYS A 20 3.53 -7.36 -13.40
C CYS A 20 2.52 -8.25 -14.16
N LEU A 21 1.79 -7.68 -15.11
CA LEU A 21 0.79 -8.41 -15.93
C LEU A 21 1.43 -9.60 -16.64
N LYS A 22 2.58 -9.41 -17.27
CA LYS A 22 3.32 -10.48 -17.93
C LYS A 22 3.61 -11.63 -16.96
N SER A 23 4.13 -11.33 -15.77
CA SER A 23 4.43 -12.34 -14.76
C SER A 23 3.17 -13.07 -14.27
N VAL A 24 2.06 -12.36 -14.08
CA VAL A 24 0.77 -12.96 -13.68
C VAL A 24 0.32 -13.99 -14.73
N PHE A 25 0.31 -13.64 -16.01
CA PHE A 25 -0.12 -14.57 -17.07
C PHE A 25 0.88 -15.72 -17.32
N GLU A 26 2.17 -15.48 -17.19
CA GLU A 26 3.21 -16.51 -17.41
C GLU A 26 3.25 -17.53 -16.26
N MET A 27 3.13 -17.08 -15.00
CA MET A 27 3.33 -17.93 -13.83
C MET A 27 2.05 -18.61 -13.36
N THR A 28 0.86 -18.07 -13.65
CA THR A 28 -0.40 -18.61 -13.14
C THR A 28 -0.89 -19.77 -14.00
N LYS A 29 -0.94 -20.96 -13.43
CA LYS A 29 -1.33 -22.22 -14.11
C LYS A 29 -2.29 -23.03 -13.24
N ASN A 30 -3.17 -23.81 -13.90
CA ASN A 30 -4.07 -24.77 -13.26
C ASN A 30 -5.04 -24.14 -12.23
N ILE A 31 -5.50 -22.91 -12.50
CA ILE A 31 -6.50 -22.18 -11.73
C ILE A 31 -7.26 -21.25 -12.68
N ARG A 32 -8.53 -21.03 -12.44
CA ARG A 32 -9.37 -20.12 -13.24
C ARG A 32 -9.33 -18.75 -12.63
N PHE A 33 -8.75 -17.80 -13.34
CA PHE A 33 -8.60 -16.44 -12.85
C PHE A 33 -8.97 -15.41 -13.91
N GLU A 34 -9.25 -14.21 -13.47
CA GLU A 34 -9.34 -13.00 -14.27
C GLU A 34 -8.38 -11.95 -13.72
N VAL A 35 -8.00 -11.01 -14.58
CA VAL A 35 -7.17 -9.87 -14.18
C VAL A 35 -7.96 -8.60 -14.48
N ILE A 36 -8.05 -7.74 -13.47
CA ILE A 36 -8.73 -6.45 -13.50
C ILE A 36 -7.66 -5.40 -13.22
N VAL A 37 -7.50 -4.44 -14.12
CA VAL A 37 -6.65 -3.27 -13.88
C VAL A 37 -7.54 -2.04 -13.71
N SER A 38 -7.40 -1.39 -12.56
CA SER A 38 -8.06 -0.11 -12.27
C SER A 38 -7.04 1.01 -12.48
N ASP A 39 -7.18 1.72 -13.60
CA ASP A 39 -6.28 2.81 -13.97
C ASP A 39 -6.73 4.15 -13.38
N ASN A 40 -5.88 4.77 -12.58
CA ASN A 40 -6.15 6.01 -11.87
C ASN A 40 -5.88 7.29 -12.70
N GLY A 41 -6.20 7.24 -14.00
CA GLY A 41 -6.02 8.38 -14.88
C GLY A 41 -4.57 8.56 -15.33
N SER A 42 -3.92 7.47 -15.74
CA SER A 42 -2.55 7.50 -16.25
C SER A 42 -2.44 8.25 -17.57
N THR A 43 -1.29 8.93 -17.76
CA THR A 43 -0.96 9.71 -18.97
C THR A 43 0.33 9.24 -19.64
N ASP A 44 0.91 8.14 -19.19
CA ASP A 44 2.19 7.59 -19.64
C ASP A 44 2.08 6.55 -20.75
N GLY A 45 0.86 6.33 -21.28
CA GLY A 45 0.56 5.31 -22.28
C GLY A 45 0.34 3.91 -21.71
N SER A 46 0.03 3.81 -20.40
CA SER A 46 -0.33 2.56 -19.74
C SER A 46 -1.61 1.96 -20.31
N ILE A 47 -2.63 2.79 -20.53
CA ILE A 47 -3.95 2.37 -21.03
C ILE A 47 -3.83 1.72 -22.41
N GLU A 48 -3.11 2.36 -23.34
CA GLU A 48 -2.88 1.86 -24.69
C GLU A 48 -2.09 0.55 -24.67
N MET A 49 -1.07 0.47 -23.80
CA MET A 49 -0.27 -0.74 -23.63
C MET A 49 -1.14 -1.90 -23.14
N ILE A 50 -1.98 -1.69 -22.12
CA ILE A 50 -2.84 -2.73 -21.56
C ILE A 50 -3.84 -3.22 -22.62
N LYS A 51 -4.52 -2.31 -23.33
CA LYS A 51 -5.48 -2.65 -24.39
C LYS A 51 -4.84 -3.45 -25.53
N LYS A 52 -3.61 -3.11 -25.89
CA LYS A 52 -2.89 -3.74 -26.99
C LYS A 52 -2.29 -5.10 -26.61
N ASP A 53 -1.55 -5.14 -25.51
CA ASP A 53 -0.68 -6.26 -25.18
C ASP A 53 -1.36 -7.28 -24.23
N PHE A 54 -2.42 -6.87 -23.54
CA PHE A 54 -3.19 -7.72 -22.61
C PHE A 54 -4.71 -7.60 -22.83
N PRO A 55 -5.23 -7.97 -24.03
CA PRO A 55 -6.64 -7.77 -24.38
C PRO A 55 -7.64 -8.56 -23.54
N SER A 56 -7.19 -9.53 -22.75
CA SER A 56 -8.02 -10.30 -21.81
C SER A 56 -8.18 -9.62 -20.43
N VAL A 57 -7.43 -8.54 -20.17
CA VAL A 57 -7.55 -7.75 -18.95
C VAL A 57 -8.82 -6.93 -18.96
N ILE A 58 -9.57 -6.95 -17.86
CA ILE A 58 -10.69 -6.04 -17.63
C ILE A 58 -10.09 -4.70 -17.18
N LEU A 59 -10.10 -3.70 -18.05
CA LEU A 59 -9.55 -2.38 -17.76
C LEU A 59 -10.67 -1.41 -17.35
N ILE A 60 -10.49 -0.80 -16.17
CA ILE A 60 -11.34 0.25 -15.64
C ILE A 60 -10.56 1.57 -15.69
N GLU A 61 -11.06 2.55 -16.42
CA GLU A 61 -10.46 3.88 -16.57
C GLU A 61 -11.16 4.85 -15.61
N ASN A 62 -10.51 5.19 -14.50
CA ASN A 62 -11.10 6.08 -13.47
C ASN A 62 -11.05 7.56 -13.84
N ASN A 63 -10.31 7.94 -14.91
CA ASN A 63 -10.12 9.30 -15.40
C ASN A 63 -9.47 10.28 -14.39
N SER A 64 -9.20 9.85 -13.18
CA SER A 64 -8.52 10.64 -12.14
C SER A 64 -7.93 9.72 -11.08
N ASN A 65 -6.98 10.22 -10.29
CA ASN A 65 -6.40 9.46 -9.20
C ASN A 65 -7.35 9.46 -7.99
N LEU A 66 -8.01 8.33 -7.76
CA LEU A 66 -8.95 8.10 -6.66
C LEU A 66 -8.26 7.69 -5.35
N GLY A 67 -6.94 7.44 -5.36
CA GLY A 67 -6.21 6.78 -4.28
C GLY A 67 -6.18 5.26 -4.46
N PHE A 68 -5.52 4.56 -3.54
CA PHE A 68 -5.28 3.12 -3.67
C PHE A 68 -6.54 2.29 -3.34
N GLY A 69 -7.14 2.53 -2.16
CA GLY A 69 -8.31 1.77 -1.71
C GLY A 69 -9.52 1.93 -2.63
N SER A 70 -9.84 3.18 -3.00
CA SER A 70 -10.99 3.47 -3.89
C SER A 70 -10.81 2.85 -5.27
N ALA A 71 -9.60 2.87 -5.83
CA ALA A 71 -9.31 2.24 -7.13
C ALA A 71 -9.43 0.72 -7.06
N ASN A 72 -8.95 0.09 -5.97
CA ASN A 72 -9.14 -1.34 -5.74
C ASN A 72 -10.63 -1.69 -5.62
N ASN A 73 -11.43 -0.87 -4.94
CA ASN A 73 -12.88 -1.06 -4.83
C ASN A 73 -13.57 -1.04 -6.19
N ARG A 74 -13.13 -0.21 -7.15
CA ARG A 74 -13.64 -0.24 -8.53
C ARG A 74 -13.39 -1.60 -9.19
N GLY A 75 -12.22 -2.18 -8.95
CA GLY A 75 -11.92 -3.55 -9.39
C GLY A 75 -12.79 -4.59 -8.70
N LEU A 76 -12.99 -4.45 -7.39
CA LEU A 76 -13.82 -5.34 -6.60
C LEU A 76 -15.27 -5.37 -7.09
N ASP A 77 -15.82 -4.21 -7.48
CA ASP A 77 -17.22 -4.09 -7.95
C ASP A 77 -17.53 -4.94 -9.19
N VAL A 78 -16.52 -5.30 -9.99
CA VAL A 78 -16.68 -6.14 -11.20
C VAL A 78 -16.09 -7.55 -11.05
N ALA A 79 -15.41 -7.83 -9.95
CA ALA A 79 -14.74 -9.10 -9.69
C ALA A 79 -15.72 -10.26 -9.53
N LYS A 80 -15.42 -11.41 -10.17
CA LYS A 80 -16.25 -12.62 -10.20
C LYS A 80 -15.59 -13.84 -9.54
N GLY A 81 -14.34 -13.71 -9.13
CA GLY A 81 -13.60 -14.76 -8.44
C GLY A 81 -14.16 -15.03 -7.06
N LYS A 82 -14.04 -16.28 -6.58
CA LYS A 82 -14.30 -16.65 -5.19
C LYS A 82 -13.39 -15.89 -4.24
N TYR A 83 -12.15 -15.66 -4.66
CA TYR A 83 -11.14 -14.91 -3.93
C TYR A 83 -10.74 -13.65 -4.68
N ILE A 84 -10.31 -12.66 -3.93
CA ILE A 84 -9.69 -11.43 -4.44
C ILE A 84 -8.20 -11.48 -4.12
N PHE A 85 -7.40 -11.14 -5.11
CA PHE A 85 -5.96 -10.93 -4.93
C PHE A 85 -5.62 -9.49 -5.32
N TYR A 86 -5.49 -8.62 -4.33
CA TYR A 86 -4.95 -7.28 -4.53
C TYR A 86 -3.45 -7.39 -4.72
N LEU A 87 -2.97 -6.89 -5.84
CA LEU A 87 -1.57 -6.99 -6.26
C LEU A 87 -1.07 -5.64 -6.74
N ASN A 88 0.03 -5.17 -6.20
CA ASN A 88 0.63 -3.93 -6.65
C ASN A 88 1.18 -4.04 -8.09
N SER A 89 1.09 -2.94 -8.85
CA SER A 89 1.59 -2.88 -10.24
C SER A 89 3.12 -2.98 -10.36
N ASP A 90 3.86 -2.82 -9.27
CA ASP A 90 5.32 -2.94 -9.20
C ASP A 90 5.78 -4.26 -8.56
N THR A 91 4.96 -5.32 -8.71
CA THR A 91 5.31 -6.68 -8.29
C THR A 91 5.61 -7.58 -9.48
N ILE A 92 6.38 -8.65 -9.23
CA ILE A 92 6.67 -9.70 -10.20
C ILE A 92 6.50 -11.06 -9.52
N LEU A 93 5.62 -11.89 -10.07
CA LEU A 93 5.46 -13.27 -9.63
C LEU A 93 6.60 -14.12 -10.20
N LEU A 94 7.31 -14.86 -9.34
CA LEU A 94 8.38 -15.76 -9.73
C LEU A 94 7.94 -17.24 -9.80
N ASN A 95 6.74 -17.54 -9.27
CA ASN A 95 6.14 -18.86 -9.30
C ASN A 95 4.61 -18.76 -9.37
N ASN A 96 3.92 -19.90 -9.27
CA ASN A 96 2.46 -19.94 -9.31
C ASN A 96 1.83 -19.46 -7.99
N ALA A 97 2.20 -18.25 -7.57
CA ALA A 97 1.82 -17.65 -6.27
C ALA A 97 0.31 -17.65 -6.05
N ILE A 98 -0.48 -17.30 -7.09
CA ILE A 98 -1.95 -17.23 -6.99
C ILE A 98 -2.54 -18.59 -6.63
N LYS A 99 -2.06 -19.65 -7.29
CA LYS A 99 -2.52 -21.00 -6.96
C LYS A 99 -2.05 -21.46 -5.58
N ILE A 100 -0.87 -21.07 -5.15
CA ILE A 100 -0.36 -21.40 -3.81
C ILE A 100 -1.24 -20.76 -2.73
N PHE A 101 -1.64 -19.50 -2.87
CA PHE A 101 -2.60 -18.85 -1.95
C PHE A 101 -3.93 -19.58 -1.94
N TYR A 102 -4.47 -19.88 -3.12
CA TYR A 102 -5.73 -20.60 -3.27
C TYR A 102 -5.68 -21.98 -2.59
N ASP A 103 -4.66 -22.78 -2.90
CA ASP A 103 -4.50 -24.12 -2.35
C ASP A 103 -4.32 -24.09 -0.83
N TYR A 104 -3.52 -23.16 -0.31
CA TYR A 104 -3.34 -22.99 1.13
C TYR A 104 -4.69 -22.72 1.82
N TRP A 105 -5.48 -21.80 1.29
CA TRP A 105 -6.80 -21.47 1.87
C TRP A 105 -7.75 -22.67 1.81
N GLU A 106 -7.89 -23.29 0.64
CA GLU A 106 -8.83 -24.39 0.46
C GLU A 106 -8.47 -25.66 1.24
N SER A 107 -7.17 -25.92 1.44
CA SER A 107 -6.69 -27.07 2.20
C SER A 107 -6.60 -26.84 3.70
N SER A 108 -6.74 -25.61 4.16
CA SER A 108 -6.67 -25.29 5.59
C SER A 108 -7.87 -25.87 6.35
N SER A 109 -7.62 -26.55 7.49
CA SER A 109 -8.66 -26.98 8.42
C SER A 109 -9.40 -25.80 9.07
N ASP A 110 -8.72 -24.68 9.21
CA ASP A 110 -9.20 -23.45 9.87
C ASP A 110 -9.61 -22.36 8.87
N LYS A 111 -9.96 -22.74 7.62
CA LYS A 111 -10.24 -21.78 6.53
C LYS A 111 -11.31 -20.74 6.86
N ASP A 112 -12.25 -21.07 7.73
CA ASP A 112 -13.31 -20.15 8.17
C ASP A 112 -12.78 -19.10 9.18
N CYS A 113 -11.61 -19.32 9.74
CA CYS A 113 -10.90 -18.36 10.61
C CYS A 113 -9.90 -17.50 9.85
N ILE A 114 -9.66 -17.77 8.55
CA ILE A 114 -8.73 -16.96 7.74
C ILE A 114 -9.45 -15.71 7.24
N GLY A 115 -8.87 -14.55 7.53
CA GLY A 115 -9.34 -13.26 7.00
C GLY A 115 -8.55 -12.82 5.78
N ALA A 116 -7.22 -12.99 5.83
CA ALA A 116 -6.32 -12.60 4.75
C ALA A 116 -5.05 -13.45 4.73
N LEU A 117 -4.48 -13.62 3.52
CA LEU A 117 -3.16 -14.21 3.30
C LEU A 117 -2.26 -13.20 2.59
N GLY A 118 -0.97 -13.21 2.90
CA GLY A 118 0.09 -12.55 2.17
C GLY A 118 1.31 -13.45 2.04
N GLY A 119 2.18 -13.17 1.09
CA GLY A 119 3.45 -13.84 0.92
C GLY A 119 4.59 -13.12 1.65
N ILE A 120 5.69 -13.81 1.83
CA ILE A 120 6.95 -13.19 2.22
C ILE A 120 7.55 -12.54 0.99
N LEU A 121 7.47 -11.20 0.91
CA LEU A 121 7.92 -10.42 -0.23
C LEU A 121 9.45 -10.43 -0.35
N LEU A 122 9.92 -10.37 -1.59
CA LEU A 122 11.33 -10.33 -1.94
C LEU A 122 11.68 -9.01 -2.63
N ASN A 123 12.92 -8.56 -2.50
CA ASN A 123 13.47 -7.51 -3.35
C ASN A 123 14.04 -8.10 -4.66
N GLU A 124 14.54 -7.23 -5.54
CA GLU A 124 15.17 -7.60 -6.82
C GLU A 124 16.39 -8.54 -6.69
N TYR A 125 16.98 -8.62 -5.48
CA TYR A 125 18.13 -9.50 -5.17
C TYR A 125 17.73 -10.82 -4.51
N GLY A 126 16.41 -11.06 -4.32
CA GLY A 126 15.89 -12.26 -3.65
C GLY A 126 15.95 -12.25 -2.13
N ASN A 127 16.27 -11.11 -1.53
CA ASN A 127 16.23 -10.96 -0.07
C ASN A 127 14.81 -10.62 0.39
N THR A 128 14.44 -11.10 1.58
CA THR A 128 13.15 -10.77 2.20
C THR A 128 13.08 -9.30 2.59
N ILE A 129 11.93 -8.71 2.36
CA ILE A 129 11.64 -7.32 2.69
C ILE A 129 10.36 -7.22 3.52
N HIS A 130 10.04 -6.01 3.97
CA HIS A 130 8.83 -5.75 4.72
C HIS A 130 7.58 -6.30 4.04
N SER A 131 6.91 -7.24 4.70
CA SER A 131 5.71 -7.92 4.18
C SER A 131 4.48 -7.67 5.06
N GLY A 132 4.66 -7.01 6.19
CA GLY A 132 3.62 -6.70 7.16
C GLY A 132 4.19 -6.45 8.55
N GLY A 133 3.33 -6.22 9.52
CA GLY A 133 3.75 -5.89 10.89
C GLY A 133 2.65 -6.08 11.92
N ASN A 134 2.87 -5.58 13.12
CA ASN A 134 1.83 -5.48 14.12
C ASN A 134 0.85 -4.35 13.76
N LEU A 135 -0.43 -4.52 14.11
CA LEU A 135 -1.37 -3.40 14.03
C LEU A 135 -0.83 -2.25 14.88
N PRO A 136 -0.69 -1.05 14.29
CA PRO A 136 -0.05 0.06 15.00
C PRO A 136 -0.91 0.54 16.17
N SER A 137 -0.27 0.70 17.33
CA SER A 137 -0.87 1.38 18.47
C SER A 137 -0.80 2.90 18.29
N TYR A 138 -1.55 3.65 19.12
CA TYR A 138 -1.45 5.10 19.14
C TYR A 138 -0.01 5.59 19.39
N ASP A 139 0.69 4.96 20.32
CA ASP A 139 2.07 5.33 20.67
C ASP A 139 3.05 5.08 19.51
N ASP A 140 2.83 4.01 18.74
CA ASP A 140 3.64 3.74 17.56
C ASP A 140 3.43 4.80 16.49
N ILE A 141 2.17 5.15 16.22
CA ILE A 141 1.79 6.19 15.26
C ILE A 141 2.40 7.54 15.69
N LEU A 142 2.19 7.95 16.93
CA LEU A 142 2.70 9.22 17.44
C LEU A 142 4.23 9.29 17.40
N ARG A 143 4.91 8.20 17.79
CA ARG A 143 6.37 8.08 17.71
C ARG A 143 6.87 8.21 16.27
N TYR A 144 6.20 7.57 15.32
CA TYR A 144 6.53 7.65 13.90
C TYR A 144 6.36 9.07 13.35
N GLN A 145 5.26 9.75 13.66
CA GLN A 145 5.03 11.13 13.22
C GLN A 145 6.00 12.12 13.86
N LYS A 146 6.33 11.96 15.14
CA LYS A 146 7.40 12.74 15.79
C LYS A 146 8.76 12.52 15.11
N ALA A 147 9.09 11.29 14.73
CA ALA A 147 10.33 11.00 14.01
C ALA A 147 10.37 11.67 12.63
N ILE A 148 9.27 11.67 11.87
CA ILE A 148 9.15 12.42 10.60
C ILE A 148 9.39 13.92 10.85
N TYR A 149 8.69 14.51 11.81
CA TYR A 149 8.86 15.93 12.15
C TYR A 149 10.31 16.29 12.48
N PHE A 150 11.00 15.49 13.30
CA PHE A 150 12.40 15.73 13.62
C PHE A 150 13.32 15.67 12.40
N VAL A 151 13.08 14.74 11.48
CA VAL A 151 13.84 14.63 10.23
C VAL A 151 13.58 15.84 9.33
N HIS A 152 12.33 16.25 9.17
CA HIS A 152 11.96 17.42 8.36
C HIS A 152 12.51 18.71 8.95
N ARG A 153 12.42 18.88 10.27
CA ARG A 153 13.01 20.02 10.98
C ARG A 153 14.51 20.11 10.77
N ARG A 154 15.22 18.99 10.92
CA ARG A 154 16.67 18.89 10.62
C ARG A 154 16.95 19.29 9.16
N ASN A 155 16.19 18.74 8.22
CA ASN A 155 16.37 19.02 6.79
C ASN A 155 16.11 20.50 6.45
N SER A 156 15.09 21.11 7.04
CA SER A 156 14.79 22.54 6.91
C SER A 156 15.96 23.39 7.42
N LEU A 157 16.57 23.01 8.55
CA LEU A 157 17.75 23.70 9.10
C LEU A 157 18.96 23.57 8.19
N LEU A 158 19.27 22.36 7.71
CA LEU A 158 20.40 22.11 6.80
C LEU A 158 20.25 22.87 5.48
N LYS A 159 19.03 22.95 4.93
CA LYS A 159 18.72 23.74 3.74
C LYS A 159 18.99 25.23 4.00
N LYS A 160 18.55 25.76 5.15
CA LYS A 160 18.79 27.15 5.56
C LYS A 160 20.27 27.48 5.74
N LEU A 161 21.07 26.52 6.18
CA LEU A 161 22.52 26.67 6.37
C LEU A 161 23.35 26.37 5.12
N HIS A 162 22.69 26.10 3.97
CA HIS A 162 23.36 25.71 2.71
C HIS A 162 24.26 24.46 2.83
N MET A 163 23.97 23.55 3.78
CA MET A 163 24.73 22.32 4.06
C MET A 163 24.15 21.09 3.35
N ASN A 164 23.67 21.23 2.13
CA ASN A 164 23.04 20.15 1.37
C ASN A 164 23.93 18.92 1.15
N TRP A 165 25.25 19.09 1.15
CA TRP A 165 26.22 18.00 1.01
C TRP A 165 26.23 17.04 2.22
N PHE A 166 25.96 17.55 3.43
CA PHE A 166 25.88 16.73 4.64
C PHE A 166 24.66 15.81 4.63
N TYR A 167 23.60 16.25 3.98
CA TYR A 167 22.39 15.46 3.77
C TYR A 167 22.65 14.18 2.95
N GLN A 168 23.44 14.29 1.86
CA GLN A 168 23.79 13.14 1.02
C GLN A 168 24.66 12.10 1.77
N LEU A 169 25.54 12.55 2.66
CA LEU A 169 26.34 11.66 3.50
C LEU A 169 25.49 10.85 4.49
N CYS A 170 24.51 11.46 5.14
CA CYS A 170 23.62 10.79 6.09
C CYS A 170 22.63 9.81 5.44
N SER A 171 22.20 10.08 4.20
CA SER A 171 21.28 9.22 3.46
C SER A 171 21.93 7.91 3.02
N ASN A 172 23.20 7.92 2.66
CA ASN A 172 23.94 6.74 2.22
C ASN A 172 24.18 5.71 3.35
N PHE A 173 24.12 6.13 4.62
CA PHE A 173 24.31 5.23 5.76
C PHE A 173 23.05 4.40 6.10
N ARG A 174 21.84 4.84 5.73
CA ARG A 174 20.58 4.14 6.03
C ARG A 174 20.13 3.13 4.96
N ALA A 175 20.57 3.27 3.73
CA ALA A 175 20.13 2.43 2.59
C ALA A 175 20.62 0.96 2.65
N LYS A 176 21.34 0.55 3.70
CA LYS A 176 21.95 -0.78 3.78
C LYS A 176 21.14 -1.86 4.52
N ASN A 177 20.01 -1.54 5.12
CA ASN A 177 19.30 -2.46 6.04
C ASN A 177 17.85 -2.75 5.68
N ASP A 178 17.50 -2.88 4.39
CA ASP A 178 16.15 -3.28 3.97
C ASP A 178 15.91 -4.80 3.97
N ILE A 179 16.80 -5.57 4.63
CA ILE A 179 16.62 -7.01 4.80
C ILE A 179 15.92 -7.23 6.14
N GLU A 180 14.68 -7.69 6.08
CA GLU A 180 13.90 -8.05 7.27
C GLU A 180 13.90 -9.57 7.45
N ASN A 181 14.01 -10.03 8.69
CA ASN A 181 13.83 -11.44 9.02
C ASN A 181 12.33 -11.69 9.24
N VAL A 182 11.59 -11.77 8.13
CA VAL A 182 10.14 -12.00 8.13
C VAL A 182 9.89 -13.49 8.28
N GLN A 183 9.02 -13.87 9.22
CA GLN A 183 8.63 -15.25 9.44
C GLN A 183 7.19 -15.48 9.01
N GLU A 184 6.88 -16.72 8.59
CA GLU A 184 5.52 -17.14 8.35
C GLU A 184 4.72 -17.22 9.66
N GLY A 185 3.41 -17.04 9.57
CA GLY A 185 2.52 -17.13 10.71
C GLY A 185 1.51 -15.98 10.79
N GLU A 186 0.84 -15.91 11.92
CA GLU A 186 -0.14 -14.84 12.18
C GLU A 186 0.56 -13.50 12.41
N ILE A 187 0.02 -12.46 11.76
CA ILE A 187 0.57 -11.10 11.78
C ILE A 187 -0.55 -10.08 12.03
N GLY A 188 -0.20 -8.88 12.45
CA GLY A 188 -1.18 -7.81 12.68
C GLY A 188 -1.79 -7.28 11.37
N TYR A 189 -0.93 -6.96 10.39
CA TYR A 189 -1.36 -6.58 9.06
C TYR A 189 -0.35 -7.07 8.01
N ILE A 190 -0.84 -7.28 6.78
CA ILE A 190 -0.09 -7.63 5.58
C ILE A 190 0.02 -6.35 4.73
N THR A 191 1.11 -6.13 4.03
CA THR A 191 1.22 -4.99 3.12
C THR A 191 0.22 -5.11 1.96
N GLY A 192 -0.29 -3.97 1.47
CA GLY A 192 -1.20 -3.96 0.31
C GLY A 192 -0.55 -4.40 -1.01
N ALA A 193 0.69 -4.90 -0.97
CA ALA A 193 1.41 -5.31 -2.17
C ALA A 193 0.94 -6.67 -2.72
N ASP A 194 0.47 -7.58 -1.84
CA ASP A 194 0.06 -8.95 -2.18
C ASP A 194 -0.99 -9.49 -1.20
N LEU A 195 -2.14 -8.86 -1.14
CA LEU A 195 -3.19 -9.19 -0.18
C LEU A 195 -4.27 -10.11 -0.81
N PHE A 196 -4.39 -11.34 -0.29
CA PHE A 196 -5.33 -12.35 -0.77
C PHE A 196 -6.46 -12.58 0.23
N LEU A 197 -7.73 -12.40 -0.21
CA LEU A 197 -8.90 -12.44 0.64
C LEU A 197 -10.07 -13.20 -0.01
N LEU A 198 -11.05 -13.58 0.81
CA LEU A 198 -12.34 -14.05 0.29
C LEU A 198 -13.10 -12.86 -0.34
N ASN A 199 -13.75 -13.09 -1.48
CA ASN A 199 -14.60 -12.09 -2.14
C ASN A 199 -15.91 -11.92 -1.39
N ASN A 200 -15.90 -11.08 -0.37
CA ASN A 200 -17.07 -10.71 0.43
C ASN A 200 -16.92 -9.26 0.93
N GLU A 201 -17.83 -8.83 1.82
CA GLU A 201 -17.81 -7.48 2.38
C GLU A 201 -16.51 -7.10 3.09
N ASN A 202 -15.72 -8.08 3.54
CA ASN A 202 -14.43 -7.83 4.22
C ASN A 202 -13.30 -7.41 3.25
N ALA A 203 -13.48 -7.65 1.95
CA ALA A 203 -12.46 -7.27 0.96
C ALA A 203 -12.50 -5.78 0.58
N ARG A 204 -13.52 -5.03 1.02
CA ARG A 204 -13.70 -3.62 0.63
C ARG A 204 -12.89 -2.69 1.51
N PHE A 205 -12.09 -1.85 0.87
CA PHE A 205 -11.35 -0.77 1.51
C PHE A 205 -12.28 0.39 1.90
N ASP A 206 -11.90 1.12 2.94
CA ASP A 206 -12.55 2.40 3.28
C ASP A 206 -12.02 3.52 2.39
N GLU A 207 -12.90 4.18 1.64
CA GLU A 207 -12.55 5.21 0.66
C GLU A 207 -12.16 6.57 1.29
N ASN A 208 -12.26 6.70 2.61
CA ASN A 208 -11.73 7.87 3.32
C ASN A 208 -10.19 7.90 3.33
N TYR A 209 -9.55 6.76 3.14
CA TYR A 209 -8.10 6.67 2.98
C TYR A 209 -7.72 6.86 1.52
N PHE A 210 -6.94 7.91 1.24
CA PHE A 210 -6.44 8.11 -0.12
C PHE A 210 -5.22 7.24 -0.40
N LEU A 211 -4.29 7.17 0.56
CA LEU A 211 -3.06 6.39 0.44
C LEU A 211 -2.49 6.09 1.83
N TYR A 212 -2.09 4.83 2.05
CA TYR A 212 -1.63 4.25 3.31
C TYR A 212 -2.73 4.13 4.37
N TYR A 213 -2.58 3.16 5.24
CA TYR A 213 -3.52 2.74 6.28
C TYR A 213 -4.83 2.12 5.78
N GLU A 214 -5.14 2.16 4.48
CA GLU A 214 -6.33 1.49 3.93
C GLU A 214 -6.28 -0.03 4.14
N GLU A 215 -5.13 -0.68 3.88
CA GLU A 215 -4.90 -2.08 4.16
C GLU A 215 -4.92 -2.35 5.66
N THR A 216 -4.27 -1.50 6.45
CA THR A 216 -4.24 -1.62 7.91
C THR A 216 -5.64 -1.49 8.52
N ASP A 217 -6.48 -0.59 8.01
CA ASP A 217 -7.89 -0.42 8.40
C ASP A 217 -8.72 -1.67 8.06
N LEU A 218 -8.56 -2.19 6.84
CA LEU A 218 -9.25 -3.40 6.42
C LEU A 218 -8.89 -4.57 7.34
N GLU A 219 -7.61 -4.75 7.64
CA GLU A 219 -7.13 -5.84 8.46
C GLU A 219 -7.40 -5.65 9.95
N PHE A 220 -7.54 -4.40 10.41
CA PHE A 220 -8.06 -4.11 11.75
C PHE A 220 -9.52 -4.60 11.88
N LYS A 221 -10.36 -4.42 10.85
CA LYS A 221 -11.73 -4.95 10.84
C LYS A 221 -11.75 -6.49 10.86
N LEU A 222 -10.80 -7.14 10.17
CA LEU A 222 -10.63 -8.59 10.25
C LEU A 222 -10.24 -9.02 11.67
N PHE A 223 -9.33 -8.27 12.32
CA PHE A 223 -8.95 -8.51 13.71
C PHE A 223 -10.14 -8.40 14.67
N GLU A 224 -10.98 -7.38 14.54
CA GLU A 224 -12.20 -7.22 15.36
C GLU A 224 -13.19 -8.38 15.17
N LYS A 225 -13.18 -9.03 14.00
CA LYS A 225 -13.98 -10.23 13.68
C LYS A 225 -13.30 -11.53 14.10
N ASN A 226 -12.15 -11.50 14.78
CA ASN A 226 -11.32 -12.66 15.13
C ASN A 226 -10.88 -13.49 13.91
N LEU A 227 -10.69 -12.85 12.75
CA LEU A 227 -10.16 -13.48 11.56
C LEU A 227 -8.64 -13.30 11.50
N LYS A 228 -7.93 -14.36 11.18
CA LYS A 228 -6.45 -14.39 11.14
C LYS A 228 -5.91 -13.73 9.86
N ARG A 229 -4.85 -12.97 9.98
CA ARG A 229 -4.02 -12.48 8.89
C ARG A 229 -2.73 -13.28 8.93
N LEU A 230 -2.44 -13.98 7.84
CA LEU A 230 -1.35 -14.95 7.82
C LEU A 230 -0.36 -14.61 6.71
N LEU A 231 0.90 -14.49 7.07
CA LEU A 231 1.99 -14.58 6.09
C LEU A 231 2.33 -16.06 5.86
N ILE A 232 2.33 -16.47 4.61
CA ILE A 232 2.63 -17.84 4.24
C ILE A 232 3.92 -17.92 3.42
N ASN A 233 4.65 -18.99 3.63
CA ASN A 233 5.78 -19.33 2.79
C ASN A 233 5.28 -20.08 1.55
N GLY A 234 5.96 -19.89 0.42
CA GLY A 234 5.62 -20.56 -0.84
C GLY A 234 5.37 -19.62 -2.00
N PRO A 235 4.49 -18.61 -1.90
CA PRO A 235 4.43 -17.54 -2.90
C PRO A 235 5.79 -16.85 -3.01
N LYS A 236 6.30 -16.67 -4.24
CA LYS A 236 7.54 -15.95 -4.51
C LYS A 236 7.20 -14.71 -5.33
N ILE A 237 7.12 -13.58 -4.66
CA ILE A 237 6.72 -12.30 -5.24
C ILE A 237 7.81 -11.27 -4.96
N VAL A 238 8.37 -10.71 -6.02
CA VAL A 238 9.29 -9.58 -5.91
C VAL A 238 8.47 -8.30 -5.92
N HIS A 239 8.69 -7.45 -4.93
CA HIS A 239 8.14 -6.09 -4.90
C HIS A 239 9.27 -5.12 -5.24
N LEU A 240 9.16 -4.50 -6.39
CA LEU A 240 10.15 -3.58 -6.92
C LEU A 240 10.00 -2.23 -6.21
N THR A 241 10.70 -2.07 -5.09
CA THR A 241 10.77 -0.74 -4.47
C THR A 241 11.35 0.24 -5.48
N ARG A 242 10.60 1.30 -5.81
CA ARG A 242 11.10 2.37 -6.66
C ARG A 242 12.41 2.86 -6.06
N LYS A 243 13.53 2.64 -6.74
CA LYS A 243 14.77 3.31 -6.42
C LYS A 243 14.56 4.81 -6.64
N ASN A 244 14.08 5.50 -5.63
CA ASN A 244 14.26 6.94 -5.56
C ASN A 244 15.76 7.15 -5.39
N ASN A 245 16.48 7.16 -6.52
CA ASN A 245 17.94 7.35 -6.64
C ASN A 245 18.44 8.71 -6.11
N LYS A 246 17.59 9.44 -5.41
CA LYS A 246 17.94 10.72 -4.77
C LYS A 246 17.48 10.60 -3.32
N GLY A 247 18.43 10.25 -2.46
CA GLY A 247 18.30 10.06 -1.02
C GLY A 247 17.06 10.70 -0.40
N PHE A 248 16.58 10.07 0.62
CA PHE A 248 15.42 10.40 1.45
C PHE A 248 14.75 11.76 1.17
N ASN A 249 14.02 11.89 0.08
CA ASN A 249 13.00 12.92 -0.04
C ASN A 249 11.79 12.43 0.79
N ILE A 250 11.92 12.53 2.11
CA ILE A 250 10.90 12.10 3.06
C ILE A 250 9.62 12.89 2.85
N THR A 251 9.72 14.09 2.30
CA THR A 251 8.56 14.90 2.00
C THR A 251 8.11 14.64 0.58
N SER A 252 7.21 13.74 0.45
CA SER A 252 6.51 13.44 -0.79
C SER A 252 5.01 13.61 -0.57
N PHE A 253 4.28 13.71 -1.67
CA PHE A 253 2.82 13.60 -1.68
C PHE A 253 2.33 12.40 -0.81
N SER A 254 3.01 11.27 -0.91
CA SER A 254 2.69 10.06 -0.14
C SER A 254 2.87 10.23 1.37
N THR A 255 3.89 10.98 1.83
CA THR A 255 4.10 11.23 3.27
C THR A 255 2.95 12.04 3.87
N ILE A 256 2.49 13.07 3.16
CA ILE A 256 1.38 13.91 3.62
C ILE A 256 0.08 13.10 3.71
N HIS A 257 -0.19 12.25 2.72
CA HIS A 257 -1.35 11.36 2.78
C HIS A 257 -1.24 10.32 3.90
N CYS A 258 -0.05 9.77 4.14
CA CYS A 258 0.20 8.89 5.28
C CYS A 258 -0.08 9.58 6.63
N GLN A 259 0.29 10.86 6.76
CA GLN A 259 0.00 11.67 7.95
C GLN A 259 -1.51 11.85 8.15
N ILE A 260 -2.25 12.20 7.10
CA ILE A 260 -3.72 12.34 7.15
C ILE A 260 -4.36 11.00 7.50
N SER A 261 -3.96 9.93 6.82
CA SER A 261 -4.49 8.58 7.03
C SER A 261 -4.23 8.09 8.47
N SER A 262 -3.10 8.46 9.06
CA SER A 262 -2.80 8.12 10.46
C SER A 262 -3.77 8.77 11.46
N ILE A 263 -4.26 9.99 11.17
CA ILE A 263 -5.28 10.65 11.98
C ILE A 263 -6.60 9.89 11.87
N ILE A 264 -7.02 9.56 10.63
CA ILE A 264 -8.27 8.82 10.38
C ILE A 264 -8.24 7.48 11.11
N TYR A 265 -7.13 6.73 10.99
CA TYR A 265 -6.97 5.43 11.64
C TYR A 265 -7.01 5.55 13.17
N THR A 266 -6.32 6.54 13.73
CA THR A 266 -6.29 6.79 15.17
C THR A 266 -7.69 7.09 15.72
N SER A 267 -8.41 7.98 15.07
CA SER A 267 -9.76 8.36 15.48
C SER A 267 -10.75 7.21 15.32
N LYS A 268 -10.80 6.62 14.13
CA LYS A 268 -11.80 5.64 13.74
C LYS A 268 -11.59 4.29 14.43
N ASN A 269 -10.37 3.74 14.35
CA ASN A 269 -10.09 2.37 14.76
C ASN A 269 -9.63 2.29 16.22
N LEU A 270 -8.72 3.17 16.60
CA LEU A 270 -8.20 3.18 17.97
C LEU A 270 -9.08 3.96 18.96
N LYS A 271 -10.03 4.77 18.45
CA LYS A 271 -10.94 5.59 19.25
C LYS A 271 -10.19 6.45 20.28
N LYS A 272 -9.05 7.04 19.82
CA LYS A 272 -8.19 7.88 20.65
C LYS A 272 -8.32 9.35 20.23
N ASP A 273 -8.10 10.24 21.21
CA ASP A 273 -7.95 11.66 20.95
C ASP A 273 -6.75 11.90 20.00
N THR A 274 -6.99 12.66 18.96
CA THR A 274 -6.00 12.95 17.90
C THR A 274 -5.31 14.30 18.09
N SER A 275 -5.61 15.05 19.16
CA SER A 275 -5.15 16.43 19.35
C SER A 275 -3.62 16.54 19.32
N GLU A 276 -2.90 15.69 20.09
CA GLU A 276 -1.43 15.69 20.10
C GLU A 276 -0.86 15.27 18.73
N LEU A 277 -1.44 14.26 18.11
CA LEU A 277 -1.03 13.79 16.78
C LEU A 277 -1.19 14.90 15.72
N MET A 278 -2.31 15.61 15.76
CA MET A 278 -2.59 16.73 14.86
C MET A 278 -1.65 17.91 15.10
N GLU A 279 -1.29 18.21 16.34
CA GLU A 279 -0.32 19.25 16.68
C GLU A 279 1.06 18.94 16.09
N VAL A 280 1.53 17.70 16.22
CA VAL A 280 2.79 17.25 15.62
C VAL A 280 2.77 17.38 14.10
N ILE A 281 1.69 16.94 13.45
CA ILE A 281 1.55 17.00 11.99
C ILE A 281 1.45 18.45 11.49
N LYS A 282 0.68 19.31 12.18
CA LYS A 282 0.58 20.73 11.83
C LYS A 282 1.94 21.43 11.97
N SER A 283 2.67 21.16 13.07
CA SER A 283 4.02 21.68 13.26
C SER A 283 5.00 21.24 12.17
N ASP A 284 4.84 20.03 11.65
CA ASP A 284 5.60 19.52 10.51
C ASP A 284 5.26 20.29 9.21
N TRP A 285 3.99 20.52 8.95
CA TRP A 285 3.51 21.21 7.75
C TRP A 285 3.86 22.72 7.73
N GLU A 286 4.08 23.33 8.89
CA GLU A 286 4.55 24.72 9.01
C GLU A 286 6.04 24.87 8.68
N LEU A 287 6.79 23.79 8.59
CA LEU A 287 8.20 23.84 8.20
C LEU A 287 8.32 24.32 6.73
N PRO A 288 9.20 25.31 6.43
CA PRO A 288 9.30 25.86 5.08
C PRO A 288 9.51 24.81 3.98
N TYR A 289 10.27 23.78 4.29
CA TYR A 289 10.54 22.67 3.36
C TYR A 289 9.30 21.83 3.05
N VAL A 290 8.41 21.62 4.00
CA VAL A 290 7.17 20.86 3.85
C VAL A 290 6.10 21.73 3.20
N ASN A 291 5.99 22.98 3.59
CA ASN A 291 5.01 23.93 3.06
C ASN A 291 5.18 24.11 1.54
N GLU A 292 6.40 24.19 1.01
CA GLU A 292 6.67 24.22 -0.45
C GLU A 292 6.05 23.02 -1.21
N ILE A 293 5.84 21.91 -0.55
CA ILE A 293 5.24 20.70 -1.14
C ILE A 293 3.73 20.74 -1.01
N ILE A 294 3.24 21.16 0.16
CA ILE A 294 1.80 21.33 0.42
C ILE A 294 1.19 22.36 -0.54
N GLU A 295 1.90 23.44 -0.84
CA GLU A 295 1.45 24.45 -1.81
C GLU A 295 1.28 23.91 -3.24
N LYS A 296 1.96 22.81 -3.58
CA LYS A 296 1.82 22.11 -4.87
C LYS A 296 0.70 21.05 -4.86
N ILE A 297 0.17 20.73 -3.70
CA ILE A 297 -0.95 19.82 -3.52
C ILE A 297 -2.21 20.70 -3.38
N ASP A 298 -3.33 20.24 -3.92
CA ASP A 298 -4.61 20.92 -3.77
C ASP A 298 -4.92 21.11 -2.27
N LYS A 299 -4.68 22.34 -1.79
CA LYS A 299 -4.81 22.73 -0.39
C LYS A 299 -6.24 22.54 0.13
N ASP A 300 -7.23 22.76 -0.73
CA ASP A 300 -8.63 22.62 -0.36
C ASP A 300 -9.00 21.14 -0.16
N LYS A 301 -8.41 20.26 -0.97
CA LYS A 301 -8.55 18.82 -0.82
C LYS A 301 -7.90 18.32 0.47
N LEU A 302 -6.73 18.83 0.84
CA LEU A 302 -6.06 18.51 2.10
C LEU A 302 -6.85 18.97 3.32
N ILE A 303 -7.38 20.19 3.29
CA ILE A 303 -8.22 20.74 4.36
C ILE A 303 -9.54 19.95 4.47
N SER A 304 -10.11 19.57 3.33
CA SER A 304 -11.29 18.69 3.29
C SER A 304 -11.01 17.35 3.97
N LEU A 305 -9.88 16.71 3.68
CA LEU A 305 -9.47 15.43 4.28
C LEU A 305 -9.20 15.57 5.79
N LEU A 306 -8.56 16.65 6.24
CA LEU A 306 -8.39 16.95 7.65
C LEU A 306 -9.73 17.20 8.38
N ASN A 307 -10.69 17.82 7.69
CA ASN A 307 -12.03 18.04 8.24
C ASN A 307 -12.84 16.73 8.29
N VAL A 308 -12.62 15.79 7.37
CA VAL A 308 -13.20 14.45 7.45
C VAL A 308 -12.59 13.69 8.64
N ALA A 309 -11.28 13.76 8.81
CA ALA A 309 -10.60 13.16 9.95
C ALA A 309 -11.14 13.70 11.30
N ASN A 310 -11.47 15.02 11.36
CA ASN A 310 -12.06 15.65 12.55
C ASN A 310 -13.57 15.35 12.76
N LYS A 311 -14.30 14.92 11.71
CA LYS A 311 -15.74 14.61 11.82
C LYS A 311 -16.01 13.14 12.14
N VAL A 312 -15.01 12.30 12.03
CA VAL A 312 -15.06 10.88 12.43
C VAL A 312 -14.79 10.73 13.95
N CYS A 313 -14.52 11.85 14.64
CA CYS A 313 -14.39 11.94 16.10
C CYS A 313 -15.74 12.11 16.78
#